data_f4642215170fa1d8f8374917c83da483
#
_entry.id   f4642215170fa1d8f8374917c83da483
#
_cell.length_a   1.000
_cell.length_b   1.000
_cell.length_c   1.000
_cell.angle_alpha   90.00
_cell.angle_beta   90.00
_cell.angle_gamma   90.00
#
_symmetry.space_group_name_H-M   'P 1'
#
loop_
_entity.id
_entity.type
_entity.pdbx_description
1 polymer ?
#
loop_
_entity_poly.entity_id
_entity_poly.type
_entity_poly.pdbx_seq_one_letter_code
_entity_poly.pdbx_strand_id
1 'polypeptide(L)'
;VSFQNPTPIEGLSNFQLMRQSLNSLQTKDKLSTSLKNFKQLASELGLSDEWDKKQLNVQASGGEKKKNELIQLEMLDPQTAILDEPDSGLDIDAIKVLTQKLKDFANREGKTLIIISHYAELITNLNPDTVTVFNKLGFAKQYDDINIAYDILENGFKQ
;
A
#
# COMPACT_ATOMS: atom_id res chain seq x y z
N VAL A 1 8.18 4.03 -0.28
CA VAL A 1 8.31 2.64 -0.70
C VAL A 1 7.74 1.75 0.39
N SER A 2 6.85 0.83 0.05
CA SER A 2 6.37 -0.25 0.91
C SER A 2 7.10 -1.54 0.52
N PHE A 3 7.58 -2.27 1.52
CA PHE A 3 8.34 -3.50 1.29
C PHE A 3 7.45 -4.74 1.44
N GLN A 4 7.81 -5.82 0.75
CA GLN A 4 7.12 -7.11 0.87
C GLN A 4 7.06 -7.59 2.33
N ASN A 5 8.16 -7.44 3.07
CA ASN A 5 8.26 -7.82 4.48
C ASN A 5 8.73 -6.62 5.34
N PRO A 6 7.82 -5.80 5.87
CA PRO A 6 8.20 -4.69 6.74
C PRO A 6 8.87 -5.16 8.03
N THR A 7 10.01 -4.54 8.36
CA THR A 7 10.82 -4.92 9.53
C THR A 7 10.13 -4.49 10.82
N PRO A 8 10.07 -5.36 11.86
CA PRO A 8 9.62 -4.98 13.19
C PRO A 8 10.67 -4.10 13.89
N ILE A 9 10.21 -3.06 14.59
CA ILE A 9 11.08 -2.18 15.36
C ILE A 9 10.55 -2.08 16.79
N GLU A 10 11.31 -2.66 17.74
CA GLU A 10 10.99 -2.60 19.16
C GLU A 10 11.22 -1.19 19.71
N GLY A 11 10.41 -0.80 20.68
CA GLY A 11 10.51 0.50 21.35
C GLY A 11 9.99 1.70 20.55
N LEU A 12 9.54 1.50 19.29
CA LEU A 12 8.94 2.52 18.47
C LEU A 12 7.48 2.15 18.17
N SER A 13 6.51 3.00 18.57
CA SER A 13 5.11 2.73 18.22
C SER A 13 4.76 3.15 16.79
N ASN A 14 3.67 2.56 16.26
CA ASN A 14 3.18 2.89 14.92
C ASN A 14 2.94 4.39 14.75
N PHE A 15 2.31 5.04 15.73
CA PHE A 15 2.07 6.48 15.66
C PHE A 15 3.35 7.32 15.88
N GLN A 16 4.29 6.86 16.69
CA GLN A 16 5.56 7.58 16.88
C GLN A 16 6.36 7.65 15.58
N LEU A 17 6.44 6.53 14.81
CA LEU A 17 7.05 6.54 13.48
C LEU A 17 6.37 7.58 12.59
N MET A 18 5.04 7.53 12.51
CA MET A 18 4.27 8.43 11.66
C MET A 18 4.49 9.90 12.02
N ARG A 19 4.48 10.21 13.31
CA ARG A 19 4.74 11.57 13.81
C ARG A 19 6.13 12.05 13.42
N GLN A 20 7.17 11.20 13.58
CA GLN A 20 8.55 11.57 13.21
C GLN A 20 8.66 11.83 11.70
N SER A 21 8.03 10.98 10.89
CA SER A 21 8.01 11.14 9.42
C SER A 21 7.32 12.45 9.00
N LEU A 22 6.15 12.76 9.57
CA LEU A 22 5.43 14.02 9.30
C LEU A 22 6.24 15.23 9.73
N ASN A 23 6.92 15.18 10.89
CA ASN A 23 7.80 16.25 11.34
C ASN A 23 8.98 16.48 10.37
N SER A 24 9.56 15.40 9.84
CA SER A 24 10.66 15.48 8.86
C SER A 24 10.22 16.12 7.55
N LEU A 25 8.96 15.93 7.17
CA LEU A 25 8.34 16.55 5.98
C LEU A 25 7.87 18.00 6.25
N GLN A 26 8.12 18.54 7.45
CA GLN A 26 7.72 19.88 7.87
C GLN A 26 6.20 20.13 7.74
N THR A 27 5.39 19.09 7.84
CA THR A 27 3.94 19.22 7.87
C THR A 27 3.51 20.01 9.12
N LYS A 28 2.66 21.04 8.92
CA LYS A 28 2.24 21.94 10.01
C LYS A 28 1.08 21.42 10.84
N ASP A 29 0.71 20.15 10.67
CA ASP A 29 -0.42 19.57 11.37
C ASP A 29 -0.18 19.49 12.87
N LYS A 30 -1.22 19.86 13.64
CA LYS A 30 -1.20 19.69 15.09
C LYS A 30 -1.17 18.19 15.41
N LEU A 31 -0.41 17.82 16.43
CA LEU A 31 -0.30 16.44 16.92
C LEU A 31 -1.67 15.77 17.12
N SER A 32 -2.63 16.51 17.69
CA SER A 32 -3.98 16.00 17.92
C SER A 32 -4.73 15.65 16.63
N THR A 33 -4.54 16.43 15.58
CA THR A 33 -5.12 16.16 14.26
C THR A 33 -4.50 14.93 13.62
N SER A 34 -3.18 14.82 13.64
CA SER A 34 -2.47 13.65 13.09
C SER A 34 -2.84 12.36 13.84
N LEU A 35 -2.97 12.40 15.17
CA LEU A 35 -3.40 11.24 15.95
C LEU A 35 -4.85 10.84 15.65
N LYS A 36 -5.74 11.83 15.51
CA LYS A 36 -7.14 11.58 15.14
C LYS A 36 -7.24 10.92 13.76
N ASN A 37 -6.52 11.44 12.77
CA ASN A 37 -6.49 10.89 11.42
C ASN A 37 -5.92 9.47 11.42
N PHE A 38 -4.82 9.23 12.15
CA PHE A 38 -4.26 7.88 12.29
C PHE A 38 -5.26 6.88 12.83
N LYS A 39 -5.95 7.22 13.94
CA LYS A 39 -6.95 6.35 14.56
C LYS A 39 -8.15 6.09 13.66
N GLN A 40 -8.59 7.11 12.93
CA GLN A 40 -9.67 6.95 11.95
C GLN A 40 -9.28 5.96 10.85
N LEU A 41 -8.10 6.11 10.25
CA LEU A 41 -7.60 5.20 9.22
C LEU A 41 -7.40 3.78 9.76
N ALA A 42 -6.89 3.64 10.98
CA ALA A 42 -6.75 2.34 11.63
C ALA A 42 -8.11 1.64 11.82
N SER A 43 -9.12 2.38 12.26
CA SER A 43 -10.49 1.88 12.42
C SER A 43 -11.11 1.47 11.08
N GLU A 44 -10.98 2.30 10.03
CA GLU A 44 -11.46 1.99 8.67
C GLU A 44 -10.86 0.70 8.11
N LEU A 45 -9.60 0.41 8.48
CA LEU A 45 -8.88 -0.79 8.07
C LEU A 45 -9.12 -2.00 9.01
N GLY A 46 -9.98 -1.84 10.03
CA GLY A 46 -10.29 -2.90 10.99
C GLY A 46 -9.11 -3.27 11.90
N LEU A 47 -8.20 -2.33 12.18
CA LEU A 47 -7.14 -2.48 13.17
C LEU A 47 -7.67 -2.13 14.57
N SER A 48 -6.98 -2.60 15.62
CA SER A 48 -7.40 -2.37 17.01
C SER A 48 -7.37 -0.88 17.38
N ASP A 49 -8.23 -0.46 18.32
CA ASP A 49 -8.30 0.92 18.81
C ASP A 49 -6.99 1.44 19.42
N GLU A 50 -6.13 0.52 19.87
CA GLU A 50 -4.81 0.84 20.41
C GLU A 50 -3.66 0.67 19.40
N TRP A 51 -3.98 0.57 18.11
CA TRP A 51 -2.97 0.37 17.07
C TRP A 51 -1.89 1.46 17.05
N ASP A 52 -2.24 2.67 17.40
CA ASP A 52 -1.33 3.80 17.56
C ASP A 52 -0.22 3.56 18.59
N LYS A 53 -0.51 2.80 19.63
CA LYS A 53 0.41 2.49 20.75
C LYS A 53 1.21 1.21 20.52
N LYS A 54 0.74 0.28 19.68
CA LYS A 54 1.45 -0.96 19.36
C LYS A 54 2.81 -0.65 18.74
N GLN A 55 3.81 -1.45 19.10
CA GLN A 55 5.15 -1.34 18.52
C GLN A 55 5.11 -1.68 17.02
N LEU A 56 5.91 -0.96 16.25
CA LEU A 56 5.93 -1.04 14.79
C LEU A 56 6.22 -2.47 14.32
N ASN A 57 5.23 -3.08 13.69
CA ASN A 57 5.28 -4.43 13.10
C ASN A 57 5.65 -5.55 14.09
N VAL A 58 5.79 -5.28 15.39
CA VAL A 58 6.07 -6.30 16.41
C VAL A 58 4.81 -7.09 16.68
N GLN A 59 4.89 -8.44 16.57
CA GLN A 59 3.76 -9.36 16.73
C GLN A 59 2.55 -9.04 15.83
N ALA A 60 2.74 -8.25 14.78
CA ALA A 60 1.71 -7.96 13.80
C ALA A 60 1.63 -9.08 12.75
N SER A 61 0.42 -9.50 12.39
CA SER A 61 0.18 -10.39 11.27
C SER A 61 0.62 -9.74 9.94
N GLY A 62 0.79 -10.54 8.88
CA GLY A 62 1.10 -10.02 7.55
C GLY A 62 0.09 -8.96 7.08
N GLY A 63 -1.22 -9.25 7.24
CA GLY A 63 -2.28 -8.31 6.89
C GLY A 63 -2.26 -7.03 7.72
N GLU A 64 -2.03 -7.10 9.04
CA GLU A 64 -1.90 -5.91 9.89
C GLU A 64 -0.72 -5.02 9.47
N LYS A 65 0.40 -5.62 9.09
CA LYS A 65 1.56 -4.87 8.57
C LYS A 65 1.20 -4.12 7.28
N LYS A 66 0.53 -4.78 6.33
CA LYS A 66 0.09 -4.15 5.07
C LYS A 66 -0.93 -3.03 5.30
N LYS A 67 -1.89 -3.23 6.20
CA LYS A 67 -2.82 -2.17 6.63
C LYS A 67 -2.09 -0.98 7.24
N ASN A 68 -1.04 -1.21 8.04
CA ASN A 68 -0.23 -0.15 8.62
C ASN A 68 0.56 0.64 7.55
N GLU A 69 1.08 -0.02 6.51
CA GLU A 69 1.72 0.64 5.38
C GLU A 69 0.74 1.52 4.59
N LEU A 70 -0.52 1.08 4.47
CA LEU A 70 -1.58 1.87 3.84
C LEU A 70 -1.91 3.13 4.66
N ILE A 71 -1.91 3.06 6.00
CA ILE A 71 -2.03 4.25 6.86
C ILE A 71 -0.86 5.21 6.59
N GLN A 72 0.37 4.68 6.46
CA GLN A 72 1.54 5.50 6.17
C GLN A 72 1.42 6.19 4.80
N LEU A 73 0.96 5.47 3.76
CA LEU A 73 0.72 6.05 2.44
C LEU A 73 -0.26 7.22 2.50
N GLU A 74 -1.41 7.03 3.14
CA GLU A 74 -2.45 8.06 3.24
C GLU A 74 -2.01 9.28 4.05
N MET A 75 -1.31 9.07 5.15
CA MET A 75 -0.88 10.16 6.02
C MET A 75 0.32 10.94 5.48
N LEU A 76 1.26 10.28 4.82
CA LEU A 76 2.44 10.91 4.25
C LEU A 76 2.15 11.56 2.89
N ASP A 77 1.10 11.13 2.23
CA ASP A 77 0.62 11.64 0.94
C ASP A 77 1.76 11.94 -0.07
N PRO A 78 2.67 10.98 -0.35
CA PRO A 78 3.83 11.20 -1.21
C PRO A 78 3.41 11.53 -2.64
N GLN A 79 4.29 12.15 -3.43
CA GLN A 79 4.06 12.33 -4.87
C GLN A 79 4.13 10.98 -5.61
N THR A 80 5.08 10.14 -5.22
CA THR A 80 5.27 8.81 -5.83
C THR A 80 5.22 7.73 -4.76
N ALA A 81 4.35 6.74 -4.95
CA ALA A 81 4.27 5.54 -4.12
C ALA A 81 4.72 4.31 -4.91
N ILE A 82 5.56 3.47 -4.29
CA ILE A 82 5.97 2.17 -4.83
C ILE A 82 5.57 1.12 -3.79
N LEU A 83 4.70 0.20 -4.18
CA LEU A 83 4.15 -0.83 -3.32
C LEU A 83 4.50 -2.22 -3.85
N ASP A 84 5.13 -3.02 -3.00
CA ASP A 84 5.54 -4.39 -3.34
C ASP A 84 4.60 -5.40 -2.66
N GLU A 85 3.80 -6.09 -3.46
CA GLU A 85 2.76 -7.04 -3.05
C GLU A 85 1.87 -6.51 -1.91
N PRO A 86 1.20 -5.35 -2.08
CA PRO A 86 0.39 -4.73 -1.03
C PRO A 86 -0.83 -5.56 -0.63
N ASP A 87 -1.26 -6.47 -1.48
CA ASP A 87 -2.39 -7.39 -1.34
C ASP A 87 -2.04 -8.66 -0.54
N SER A 88 -0.75 -8.98 -0.38
CA SER A 88 -0.29 -10.22 0.24
C SER A 88 -0.75 -10.35 1.70
N GLY A 89 -1.42 -11.46 2.02
CA GLY A 89 -1.88 -11.76 3.37
C GLY A 89 -3.12 -10.97 3.84
N LEU A 90 -3.79 -10.25 2.93
CA LEU A 90 -5.07 -9.61 3.19
C LEU A 90 -6.24 -10.56 2.88
N ASP A 91 -7.33 -10.40 3.63
CA ASP A 91 -8.62 -11.01 3.30
C ASP A 91 -9.34 -10.21 2.19
N ILE A 92 -10.39 -10.79 1.62
CA ILE A 92 -11.13 -10.21 0.49
C ILE A 92 -11.67 -8.80 0.81
N ASP A 93 -12.14 -8.57 2.02
CA ASP A 93 -12.70 -7.27 2.40
C ASP A 93 -11.60 -6.21 2.57
N ALA A 94 -10.46 -6.61 3.15
CA ALA A 94 -9.29 -5.73 3.23
C ALA A 94 -8.72 -5.39 1.84
N ILE A 95 -8.74 -6.33 0.88
CA ILE A 95 -8.34 -6.07 -0.51
C ILE A 95 -9.26 -5.03 -1.18
N LYS A 96 -10.56 -5.09 -0.95
CA LYS A 96 -11.50 -4.07 -1.47
C LYS A 96 -11.18 -2.68 -0.93
N VAL A 97 -10.93 -2.57 0.38
CA VAL A 97 -10.57 -1.29 1.02
C VAL A 97 -9.23 -0.79 0.49
N LEU A 98 -8.22 -1.66 0.38
CA LEU A 98 -6.92 -1.35 -0.21
C LEU A 98 -7.11 -0.80 -1.63
N THR A 99 -7.82 -1.54 -2.49
CA THR A 99 -8.05 -1.16 -3.88
C THR A 99 -8.69 0.22 -4.00
N GLN A 100 -9.71 0.49 -3.19
CA GLN A 100 -10.37 1.80 -3.20
C GLN A 100 -9.41 2.93 -2.78
N LYS A 101 -8.65 2.74 -1.71
CA LYS A 101 -7.69 3.74 -1.23
C LYS A 101 -6.56 3.98 -2.24
N LEU A 102 -6.07 2.95 -2.91
CA LEU A 102 -5.06 3.09 -3.97
C LEU A 102 -5.61 3.82 -5.20
N LYS A 103 -6.86 3.58 -5.58
CA LYS A 103 -7.55 4.36 -6.63
C LYS A 103 -7.66 5.83 -6.25
N ASP A 104 -8.14 6.09 -5.04
CA ASP A 104 -8.30 7.47 -4.54
C ASP A 104 -6.95 8.19 -4.53
N PHE A 105 -5.87 7.51 -4.14
CA PHE A 105 -4.52 8.05 -4.19
C PHE A 105 -4.07 8.34 -5.64
N ALA A 106 -4.20 7.37 -6.55
CA ALA A 106 -3.74 7.49 -7.93
C ALA A 106 -4.49 8.59 -8.71
N ASN A 107 -5.77 8.82 -8.39
CA ASN A 107 -6.59 9.85 -9.03
C ASN A 107 -6.32 11.28 -8.53
N ARG A 108 -5.50 11.47 -7.50
CA ARG A 108 -5.10 12.81 -7.05
C ARG A 108 -4.10 13.41 -8.04
N GLU A 109 -4.24 14.71 -8.31
CA GLU A 109 -3.34 15.42 -9.23
C GLU A 109 -1.87 15.33 -8.77
N GLY A 110 -0.97 15.04 -9.70
CA GLY A 110 0.47 14.95 -9.48
C GLY A 110 0.93 13.70 -8.73
N LYS A 111 0.07 12.69 -8.56
CA LYS A 111 0.44 11.42 -7.94
C LYS A 111 0.86 10.37 -8.98
N THR A 112 1.82 9.55 -8.57
CA THR A 112 2.26 8.38 -9.32
C THR A 112 2.20 7.15 -8.41
N LEU A 113 1.54 6.10 -8.86
CA LEU A 113 1.43 4.84 -8.14
C LEU A 113 2.09 3.73 -8.96
N ILE A 114 3.08 3.06 -8.38
CA ILE A 114 3.74 1.89 -8.95
C ILE A 114 3.43 0.70 -8.04
N ILE A 115 2.85 -0.35 -8.60
CA ILE A 115 2.49 -1.56 -7.85
C ILE A 115 3.16 -2.76 -8.48
N ILE A 116 3.76 -3.58 -7.65
CA ILE A 116 4.20 -4.93 -8.00
C ILE A 116 3.18 -5.88 -7.37
N SER A 117 2.49 -6.64 -8.19
CA SER A 117 1.50 -7.63 -7.73
C SER A 117 1.37 -8.76 -8.75
N HIS A 118 1.01 -9.93 -8.26
CA HIS A 118 0.59 -11.07 -9.08
C HIS A 118 -0.92 -11.32 -9.00
N TYR A 119 -1.67 -10.45 -8.32
CA TYR A 119 -3.10 -10.56 -8.14
C TYR A 119 -3.86 -9.81 -9.24
N ALA A 120 -4.33 -10.56 -10.24
CA ALA A 120 -4.94 -10.02 -11.45
C ALA A 120 -6.13 -9.09 -11.16
N GLU A 121 -6.99 -9.44 -10.19
CA GLU A 121 -8.16 -8.65 -9.83
C GLU A 121 -7.78 -7.26 -9.29
N LEU A 122 -6.71 -7.15 -8.48
CA LEU A 122 -6.22 -5.87 -8.01
C LEU A 122 -5.79 -4.99 -9.19
N ILE A 123 -4.99 -5.55 -10.10
CA ILE A 123 -4.47 -4.84 -11.28
C ILE A 123 -5.64 -4.37 -12.16
N THR A 124 -6.60 -5.26 -12.46
CA THR A 124 -7.76 -4.93 -13.27
C THR A 124 -8.61 -3.83 -12.62
N ASN A 125 -8.86 -3.95 -11.31
CA ASN A 125 -9.65 -2.96 -10.59
C ASN A 125 -8.98 -1.59 -10.54
N LEU A 126 -7.65 -1.52 -10.45
CA LEU A 126 -6.90 -0.26 -10.44
C LEU A 126 -6.90 0.42 -11.81
N ASN A 127 -7.05 -0.35 -12.89
CA ASN A 127 -7.03 0.14 -14.27
C ASN A 127 -5.81 1.03 -14.55
N PRO A 128 -4.58 0.49 -14.45
CA PRO A 128 -3.35 1.27 -14.61
C PRO A 128 -3.19 1.78 -16.04
N ASP A 129 -2.48 2.89 -16.20
CA ASP A 129 -2.15 3.45 -17.52
C ASP A 129 -1.23 2.52 -18.33
N THR A 130 -0.33 1.80 -17.64
CA THR A 130 0.60 0.85 -18.26
C THR A 130 0.87 -0.34 -17.36
N VAL A 131 1.12 -1.50 -17.95
CA VAL A 131 1.54 -2.72 -17.24
C VAL A 131 2.85 -3.23 -17.81
N THR A 132 3.85 -3.44 -16.94
CA THR A 132 5.12 -4.06 -17.32
C THR A 132 5.16 -5.49 -16.79
N VAL A 133 5.27 -6.45 -17.68
CA VAL A 133 5.34 -7.87 -17.35
C VAL A 133 6.77 -8.37 -17.44
N PHE A 134 7.25 -9.00 -16.37
CA PHE A 134 8.56 -9.66 -16.33
C PHE A 134 8.37 -11.17 -16.48
N ASN A 135 9.11 -11.79 -17.38
CA ASN A 135 9.12 -13.23 -17.49
C ASN A 135 10.27 -13.85 -16.65
N LYS A 136 10.27 -15.18 -16.54
CA LYS A 136 11.28 -15.92 -15.76
C LYS A 136 12.72 -15.77 -16.29
N LEU A 137 12.90 -15.32 -17.53
CA LEU A 137 14.21 -15.08 -18.17
C LEU A 137 14.70 -13.64 -17.96
N GLY A 138 13.95 -12.82 -17.23
CA GLY A 138 14.29 -11.42 -16.94
C GLY A 138 13.92 -10.44 -18.06
N PHE A 139 13.25 -10.88 -19.11
CA PHE A 139 12.74 -9.96 -20.14
C PHE A 139 11.51 -9.23 -19.61
N ALA A 140 11.48 -7.92 -19.79
CA ALA A 140 10.35 -7.06 -19.47
C ALA A 140 9.65 -6.61 -20.76
N LYS A 141 8.32 -6.60 -20.74
CA LYS A 141 7.52 -6.03 -21.83
C LYS A 141 6.43 -5.17 -21.26
N GLN A 142 6.31 -3.96 -21.77
CA GLN A 142 5.30 -2.99 -21.40
C GLN A 142 4.09 -3.09 -22.33
N TYR A 143 2.91 -2.95 -21.74
CA TYR A 143 1.62 -2.98 -22.41
C TYR A 143 0.77 -1.82 -21.92
N ASP A 144 0.11 -1.14 -22.86
CA ASP A 144 -0.88 -0.08 -22.57
C ASP A 144 -2.31 -0.66 -22.51
N ASP A 145 -2.49 -1.93 -22.95
CA ASP A 145 -3.76 -2.65 -22.84
C ASP A 145 -3.73 -3.62 -21.65
N ILE A 146 -4.54 -3.32 -20.64
CA ILE A 146 -4.66 -4.12 -19.42
C ILE A 146 -5.18 -5.54 -19.68
N ASN A 147 -5.98 -5.75 -20.73
CA ASN A 147 -6.53 -7.07 -21.04
C ASN A 147 -5.42 -8.04 -21.44
N ILE A 148 -4.36 -7.55 -22.09
CA ILE A 148 -3.18 -8.36 -22.44
C ILE A 148 -2.45 -8.78 -21.17
N ALA A 149 -2.29 -7.87 -20.20
CA ALA A 149 -1.66 -8.18 -18.93
C ALA A 149 -2.48 -9.20 -18.13
N TYR A 150 -3.80 -9.06 -18.15
CA TYR A 150 -4.72 -10.01 -17.50
C TYR A 150 -4.61 -11.42 -18.13
N ASP A 151 -4.63 -11.52 -19.48
CA ASP A 151 -4.46 -12.81 -20.18
C ASP A 151 -3.12 -13.48 -19.84
N ILE A 152 -2.04 -12.70 -19.71
CA ILE A 152 -0.73 -13.22 -19.32
C ILE A 152 -0.71 -13.70 -17.85
N LEU A 153 -1.37 -12.99 -16.94
CA LEU A 153 -1.44 -13.38 -15.52
C LEU A 153 -2.26 -14.66 -15.32
N GLU A 154 -3.37 -14.81 -16.06
CA GLU A 154 -4.22 -16.00 -15.96
C GLU A 154 -3.70 -17.21 -16.73
N ASN A 155 -3.21 -17.00 -17.96
CA ASN A 155 -2.89 -18.06 -18.91
C ASN A 155 -1.38 -18.26 -19.12
N GLY A 156 -0.54 -17.42 -18.52
CA GLY A 156 0.91 -17.39 -18.74
C GLY A 156 1.29 -16.77 -20.10
N PHE A 157 2.58 -16.66 -20.33
CA PHE A 157 3.08 -16.23 -21.63
C PHE A 157 2.75 -17.30 -22.69
N LYS A 158 1.93 -16.95 -23.66
CA LYS A 158 1.83 -17.76 -24.88
C LYS A 158 3.18 -17.67 -25.61
N GLN A 159 3.84 -18.80 -25.80
CA GLN A 159 5.08 -18.92 -26.55
C GLN A 159 4.88 -18.57 -28.01
#